data_3e0aa5ee049be37e3a7a1f4e73505b29
#
_entry.id   3e0aa5ee049be37e3a7a1f4e73505b29
#
_cell.length_a   1.000
_cell.length_b   1.000
_cell.length_c   1.000
_cell.angle_alpha   90.00
_cell.angle_beta   90.00
_cell.angle_gamma   90.00
#
_symmetry.space_group_name_H-M   'P 1'
#
loop_
_entity.id
_entity.type
_entity.pdbx_description
1 polymer ?
#
loop_
_entity_poly.entity_id
_entity_poly.type
_entity_poly.pdbx_seq_one_letter_code
_entity_poly.pdbx_strand_id
1 'polypeptide(L)'
;MEPLERLGRATKLEPGWLSFGVSANGLAPHITFAPGFDSDSLICDLLSVLRGNTGVVDDVYKYLDSSGAHEWRALLQQQDFSSVVASFPMQELIDCLAAIIDVDDSADIVGLGCGTAEREIVLIKKLLARRRRNLRLLLLDISVSLLGSAVQASDDFSRSHCVPVMALLGNFHNLPEYAHLLTGDYQRRRIITMFGYTFSNLDNEVQFLRRSMRWANEGDILVLDLPAAATDSADRAEILRRDKSFSKRRGGEWHNAAFRFLTGPLRRNLDRIRDINIETELDQTSCVIPGSYAVMTSALVELQSGESKHFVIGYSKRYELTKLASCMESEGWKLINGYHYGPGNFGLVAVFHRHDPRPKRGRKPKKNAP
;
A
#
# COMPACT_ATOMS: atom_id res chain seq x y z
N MET A 1 20.06 -36.90 -2.98
CA MET A 1 18.99 -37.31 -2.01
C MET A 1 18.94 -36.40 -0.78
N GLU A 2 19.50 -35.18 -0.84
CA GLU A 2 19.51 -34.23 0.29
C GLU A 2 18.54 -33.01 0.21
N PRO A 3 17.89 -32.68 -0.89
CA PRO A 3 16.99 -31.50 -0.90
C PRO A 3 15.67 -31.69 -0.17
N LEU A 4 15.17 -32.95 -0.08
CA LEU A 4 13.86 -33.25 0.49
C LEU A 4 13.85 -33.28 2.03
N GLU A 5 14.98 -33.66 2.66
CA GLU A 5 15.07 -33.67 4.12
C GLU A 5 15.19 -32.26 4.73
N ARG A 6 15.70 -31.27 3.97
CA ARG A 6 15.70 -29.87 4.40
C ARG A 6 14.32 -29.22 4.33
N LEU A 7 13.47 -29.66 3.41
CA LEU A 7 12.07 -29.23 3.30
C LEU A 7 11.21 -29.74 4.49
N GLY A 8 11.50 -30.92 5.01
CA GLY A 8 10.73 -31.53 6.10
C GLY A 8 10.90 -30.89 7.48
N ARG A 9 11.94 -30.07 7.68
CA ARG A 9 12.13 -29.32 8.95
C ARG A 9 11.72 -27.85 8.89
N ALA A 10 11.50 -27.29 7.71
CA ALA A 10 11.25 -25.85 7.53
C ALA A 10 9.78 -25.46 7.47
N THR A 11 8.86 -26.39 7.28
CA THR A 11 7.45 -26.04 6.98
C THR A 11 6.48 -27.01 7.62
N LYS A 12 6.20 -26.87 8.90
CA LYS A 12 4.83 -27.11 9.34
C LYS A 12 4.00 -25.94 8.78
N LEU A 13 3.52 -26.13 7.56
CA LEU A 13 2.52 -25.21 7.00
C LEU A 13 1.27 -25.38 7.86
N GLU A 14 0.82 -24.28 8.46
CA GLU A 14 -0.45 -24.27 9.18
C GLU A 14 -1.59 -24.73 8.24
N PRO A 15 -2.63 -25.40 8.75
CA PRO A 15 -3.73 -25.91 7.94
C PRO A 15 -4.34 -24.87 6.99
N GLY A 16 -4.39 -23.59 7.37
CA GLY A 16 -4.86 -22.50 6.53
C GLY A 16 -3.99 -22.23 5.31
N TRP A 17 -2.66 -22.43 5.40
CA TRP A 17 -1.74 -22.28 4.28
C TRP A 17 -1.80 -23.44 3.28
N LEU A 18 -2.13 -24.63 3.75
CA LEU A 18 -2.33 -25.81 2.89
C LEU A 18 -3.58 -25.67 2.02
N SER A 19 -4.62 -24.98 2.48
CA SER A 19 -5.83 -24.71 1.69
C SER A 19 -5.59 -23.69 0.56
N PHE A 20 -4.50 -22.91 0.61
CA PHE A 20 -4.12 -21.94 -0.41
C PHE A 20 -3.15 -22.51 -1.47
N GLY A 21 -3.10 -23.84 -1.63
CA GLY A 21 -2.55 -24.48 -2.82
C GLY A 21 -1.03 -24.51 -2.89
N VAL A 22 -0.35 -24.64 -1.78
CA VAL A 22 1.02 -25.17 -1.79
C VAL A 22 0.89 -26.59 -2.33
N SER A 23 1.10 -26.78 -3.62
CA SER A 23 1.07 -28.10 -4.21
C SER A 23 2.22 -28.92 -3.62
N ALA A 24 2.01 -30.23 -3.46
CA ALA A 24 3.05 -31.15 -2.99
C ALA A 24 4.31 -31.14 -3.86
N ASN A 25 4.31 -30.48 -5.00
CA ASN A 25 5.36 -30.42 -6.00
C ASN A 25 6.15 -29.10 -6.06
N GLY A 26 5.89 -28.15 -5.15
CA GLY A 26 6.67 -26.90 -5.10
C GLY A 26 5.87 -25.70 -4.57
N LEU A 27 6.60 -24.75 -4.01
CA LEU A 27 6.11 -23.46 -3.48
C LEU A 27 5.77 -22.48 -4.62
N ALA A 28 4.99 -22.90 -5.65
CA ALA A 28 4.60 -22.00 -6.72
C ALA A 28 3.59 -20.98 -6.18
N PRO A 29 3.90 -19.68 -6.17
CA PRO A 29 2.95 -18.66 -5.73
C PRO A 29 1.75 -18.59 -6.70
N HIS A 30 0.55 -18.42 -6.17
CA HIS A 30 -0.66 -18.23 -6.96
C HIS A 30 -1.57 -17.21 -6.28
N ILE A 31 -2.50 -16.68 -7.08
CA ILE A 31 -3.44 -15.67 -6.62
C ILE A 31 -4.68 -16.37 -6.05
N THR A 32 -5.03 -15.99 -4.84
CA THR A 32 -6.29 -16.35 -4.18
C THR A 32 -7.20 -15.13 -4.10
N PHE A 33 -8.50 -15.32 -4.25
CA PHE A 33 -9.48 -14.25 -4.06
C PHE A 33 -9.81 -14.11 -2.57
N ALA A 34 -9.81 -12.89 -2.06
CA ALA A 34 -10.28 -12.61 -0.72
C ALA A 34 -11.79 -12.92 -0.62
N PRO A 35 -12.25 -13.50 0.49
CA PRO A 35 -13.69 -13.68 0.71
C PRO A 35 -14.45 -12.36 0.57
N GLY A 36 -15.57 -12.38 -0.16
CA GLY A 36 -16.37 -11.18 -0.39
C GLY A 36 -15.79 -10.16 -1.37
N PHE A 37 -14.63 -10.43 -1.99
CA PHE A 37 -14.12 -9.57 -3.04
C PHE A 37 -14.98 -9.72 -4.30
N ASP A 38 -15.57 -8.58 -4.72
CA ASP A 38 -16.43 -8.49 -5.90
C ASP A 38 -16.05 -7.24 -6.73
N SER A 39 -15.39 -7.48 -7.86
CA SER A 39 -14.99 -6.42 -8.80
C SER A 39 -16.20 -5.77 -9.48
N ASP A 40 -17.29 -6.52 -9.69
CA ASP A 40 -18.49 -6.00 -10.36
C ASP A 40 -19.22 -5.01 -9.47
N SER A 41 -19.27 -5.27 -8.16
CA SER A 41 -19.78 -4.31 -7.17
C SER A 41 -19.00 -3.00 -7.21
N LEU A 42 -17.67 -3.06 -7.25
CA LEU A 42 -16.82 -1.85 -7.33
C LEU A 42 -17.07 -1.06 -8.64
N ILE A 43 -17.28 -1.75 -9.76
CA ILE A 43 -17.62 -1.09 -11.02
C ILE A 43 -19.02 -0.44 -10.94
N CYS A 44 -20.00 -1.11 -10.33
CA CYS A 44 -21.32 -0.54 -10.11
C CYS A 44 -21.27 0.74 -9.24
N ASP A 45 -20.43 0.74 -8.19
CA ASP A 45 -20.23 1.91 -7.34
C ASP A 45 -19.61 3.06 -8.12
N LEU A 46 -18.57 2.82 -8.92
CA LEU A 46 -17.99 3.81 -9.83
C LEU A 46 -19.04 4.39 -10.78
N LEU A 47 -19.81 3.52 -11.45
CA LEU A 47 -20.84 3.97 -12.38
C LEU A 47 -21.93 4.81 -11.68
N SER A 48 -22.24 4.50 -10.43
CA SER A 48 -23.15 5.31 -9.61
C SER A 48 -22.61 6.72 -9.38
N VAL A 49 -21.34 6.88 -9.03
CA VAL A 49 -20.67 8.18 -8.90
C VAL A 49 -20.70 8.94 -10.23
N LEU A 50 -20.39 8.28 -11.35
CA LEU A 50 -20.27 8.91 -12.67
C LEU A 50 -21.63 9.33 -13.28
N ARG A 51 -22.74 8.77 -12.80
CA ARG A 51 -24.11 9.24 -13.18
C ARG A 51 -24.37 10.63 -12.65
N GLY A 52 -23.78 11.03 -11.52
CA GLY A 52 -23.85 12.40 -11.00
C GLY A 52 -23.04 13.39 -11.86
N ASN A 53 -23.24 14.68 -11.60
CA ASN A 53 -22.47 15.75 -12.23
C ASN A 53 -21.24 16.14 -11.41
N THR A 54 -21.18 15.71 -10.15
CA THR A 54 -20.07 15.92 -9.23
C THR A 54 -19.87 14.67 -8.38
N GLY A 55 -18.66 14.45 -7.90
CA GLY A 55 -18.37 13.34 -7.00
C GLY A 55 -16.87 13.14 -6.77
N VAL A 56 -16.56 12.16 -5.94
CA VAL A 56 -15.18 11.68 -5.69
C VAL A 56 -15.03 10.31 -6.33
N VAL A 57 -14.06 10.20 -7.22
CA VAL A 57 -13.66 8.92 -7.85
C VAL A 57 -12.51 8.36 -7.02
N ASP A 58 -12.79 7.32 -6.25
CA ASP A 58 -11.81 6.66 -5.38
C ASP A 58 -10.60 6.15 -6.20
N ASP A 59 -9.44 6.20 -5.59
CA ASP A 59 -8.17 5.75 -6.18
C ASP A 59 -8.22 4.27 -6.59
N VAL A 60 -8.99 3.45 -5.89
CA VAL A 60 -9.18 2.03 -6.18
C VAL A 60 -9.59 1.76 -7.62
N TYR A 61 -10.43 2.62 -8.20
CA TYR A 61 -10.93 2.44 -9.56
C TYR A 61 -9.89 2.64 -10.66
N LYS A 62 -8.74 3.23 -10.34
CA LYS A 62 -7.62 3.38 -11.26
C LYS A 62 -6.92 2.04 -11.56
N TYR A 63 -7.04 1.07 -10.65
CA TYR A 63 -6.28 -0.18 -10.66
C TYR A 63 -7.12 -1.42 -11.00
N LEU A 64 -8.44 -1.31 -11.09
CA LEU A 64 -9.35 -2.46 -11.24
C LEU A 64 -9.12 -3.26 -12.54
N ASP A 65 -8.71 -2.60 -13.61
CA ASP A 65 -8.52 -3.24 -14.91
C ASP A 65 -7.04 -3.26 -15.35
N SER A 66 -6.78 -4.03 -16.41
CA SER A 66 -5.43 -4.17 -16.97
C SER A 66 -4.89 -2.86 -17.57
N SER A 67 -5.77 -1.99 -18.08
CA SER A 67 -5.38 -0.70 -18.64
C SER A 67 -4.85 0.23 -17.55
N GLY A 68 -5.54 0.30 -16.41
CA GLY A 68 -5.08 1.08 -15.25
C GLY A 68 -3.74 0.58 -14.72
N ALA A 69 -3.56 -0.72 -14.62
CA ALA A 69 -2.27 -1.32 -14.24
C ALA A 69 -1.16 -0.99 -15.25
N HIS A 70 -1.46 -0.98 -16.55
CA HIS A 70 -0.51 -0.58 -17.59
C HIS A 70 -0.13 0.90 -17.48
N GLU A 71 -1.12 1.78 -17.30
CA GLU A 71 -0.92 3.22 -17.15
C GLU A 71 -0.10 3.54 -15.89
N TRP A 72 -0.33 2.83 -14.78
CA TRP A 72 0.47 2.93 -13.57
C TRP A 72 1.94 2.55 -13.81
N ARG A 73 2.22 1.42 -14.48
CA ARG A 73 3.59 1.02 -14.81
C ARG A 73 4.28 2.05 -15.70
N ALA A 74 3.57 2.58 -16.69
CA ALA A 74 4.10 3.64 -17.55
C ALA A 74 4.42 4.93 -16.78
N LEU A 75 3.62 5.25 -15.74
CA LEU A 75 3.88 6.37 -14.84
C LEU A 75 5.15 6.16 -14.02
N LEU A 76 5.36 4.98 -13.47
CA LEU A 76 6.56 4.64 -12.68
C LEU A 76 7.85 4.73 -13.50
N GLN A 77 7.77 4.52 -14.83
CA GLN A 77 8.92 4.62 -15.74
C GLN A 77 9.27 6.06 -16.14
N GLN A 78 8.44 7.04 -15.80
CA GLN A 78 8.77 8.45 -16.05
C GLN A 78 9.96 8.88 -15.19
N GLN A 79 10.89 9.66 -15.78
CA GLN A 79 12.17 10.02 -15.17
C GLN A 79 12.03 10.63 -13.77
N ASP A 80 11.04 11.50 -13.58
CA ASP A 80 10.80 12.16 -12.30
C ASP A 80 10.34 11.19 -11.21
N PHE A 81 9.47 10.23 -11.56
CA PHE A 81 9.03 9.18 -10.64
C PHE A 81 10.14 8.16 -10.37
N SER A 82 10.85 7.72 -11.40
CA SER A 82 11.92 6.74 -11.26
C SER A 82 13.06 7.22 -10.36
N SER A 83 13.38 8.53 -10.40
CA SER A 83 14.38 9.13 -9.52
C SER A 83 14.00 9.09 -8.05
N VAL A 84 12.73 9.32 -7.71
CA VAL A 84 12.20 9.21 -6.35
C VAL A 84 12.20 7.75 -5.91
N VAL A 85 11.74 6.85 -6.76
CA VAL A 85 11.73 5.40 -6.46
C VAL A 85 13.15 4.88 -6.20
N ALA A 86 14.13 5.29 -7.00
CA ALA A 86 15.53 4.88 -6.86
C ALA A 86 16.20 5.40 -5.58
N SER A 87 15.73 6.52 -5.03
CA SER A 87 16.26 7.12 -3.80
C SER A 87 15.66 6.55 -2.51
N PHE A 88 14.77 5.55 -2.59
CA PHE A 88 14.14 4.94 -1.43
C PHE A 88 15.18 4.37 -0.45
N PRO A 89 15.13 4.70 0.85
CA PRO A 89 16.15 4.37 1.84
C PRO A 89 16.04 2.91 2.32
N MET A 90 16.17 1.97 1.37
CA MET A 90 15.99 0.55 1.64
C MET A 90 17.03 0.02 2.62
N GLN A 91 18.26 0.54 2.59
CA GLN A 91 19.32 0.05 3.47
C GLN A 91 19.07 0.47 4.93
N GLU A 92 18.70 1.73 5.13
CA GLU A 92 18.33 2.29 6.44
C GLU A 92 17.11 1.56 7.04
N LEU A 93 16.11 1.28 6.20
CA LEU A 93 14.94 0.49 6.61
C LEU A 93 15.34 -0.90 7.08
N ILE A 94 16.24 -1.59 6.35
CA ILE A 94 16.70 -2.92 6.70
C ILE A 94 17.50 -2.90 8.00
N ASP A 95 18.36 -1.89 8.19
CA ASP A 95 19.14 -1.73 9.42
C ASP A 95 18.21 -1.51 10.62
N CYS A 96 17.17 -0.69 10.45
CA CYS A 96 16.15 -0.47 11.46
C CYS A 96 15.41 -1.78 11.81
N LEU A 97 14.89 -2.49 10.81
CA LEU A 97 14.17 -3.74 11.02
C LEU A 97 15.06 -4.83 11.63
N ALA A 98 16.32 -4.92 11.19
CA ALA A 98 17.27 -5.87 11.73
C ALA A 98 17.63 -5.61 13.22
N ALA A 99 17.51 -4.38 13.69
CA ALA A 99 17.71 -4.05 15.09
C ALA A 99 16.51 -4.43 15.99
N ILE A 100 15.31 -4.60 15.40
CA ILE A 100 14.07 -4.85 16.13
C ILE A 100 13.69 -6.33 16.12
N ILE A 101 14.02 -7.03 15.03
CA ILE A 101 13.66 -8.44 14.82
C ILE A 101 14.86 -9.29 15.16
N ASP A 102 14.72 -10.23 16.09
CA ASP A 102 15.79 -11.18 16.42
C ASP A 102 16.09 -12.14 15.26
N VAL A 103 17.33 -12.67 15.25
CA VAL A 103 17.79 -13.54 14.13
C VAL A 103 16.93 -14.78 13.99
N ASP A 104 16.45 -15.30 15.11
CA ASP A 104 15.68 -16.56 15.17
C ASP A 104 14.17 -16.32 15.11
N ASP A 105 13.72 -15.06 15.10
CA ASP A 105 12.31 -14.75 14.98
C ASP A 105 11.73 -15.15 13.62
N SER A 106 10.58 -15.79 13.67
CA SER A 106 9.74 -16.00 12.49
C SER A 106 8.97 -14.73 12.17
N ALA A 107 9.03 -14.26 10.92
CA ALA A 107 8.32 -13.07 10.52
C ALA A 107 7.58 -13.23 9.19
N ASP A 108 6.46 -12.51 9.07
CA ASP A 108 5.69 -12.37 7.85
C ASP A 108 5.82 -10.95 7.32
N ILE A 109 6.20 -10.80 6.06
CA ILE A 109 6.12 -9.52 5.36
C ILE A 109 4.76 -9.47 4.68
N VAL A 110 3.94 -8.46 5.02
CA VAL A 110 2.57 -8.29 4.53
C VAL A 110 2.49 -6.99 3.75
N GLY A 111 2.52 -7.08 2.42
CA GLY A 111 2.37 -5.92 1.53
C GLY A 111 0.90 -5.58 1.30
N LEU A 112 0.45 -4.42 1.74
CA LEU A 112 -0.90 -3.89 1.51
C LEU A 112 -0.87 -2.87 0.35
N GLY A 113 -1.60 -3.18 -0.74
CA GLY A 113 -1.50 -2.43 -1.99
C GLY A 113 -0.10 -2.59 -2.61
N CYS A 114 0.37 -3.84 -2.67
CA CYS A 114 1.76 -4.17 -3.02
C CYS A 114 2.13 -3.86 -4.48
N GLY A 115 1.15 -3.64 -5.36
CA GLY A 115 1.40 -3.45 -6.79
C GLY A 115 2.18 -4.63 -7.40
N THR A 116 3.38 -4.35 -7.93
CA THR A 116 4.31 -5.37 -8.47
C THR A 116 5.20 -6.02 -7.40
N ALA A 117 5.07 -5.62 -6.14
CA ALA A 117 5.82 -6.10 -4.96
C ALA A 117 7.35 -5.99 -5.07
N GLU A 118 7.88 -5.15 -5.93
CA GLU A 118 9.34 -5.01 -6.13
C GLU A 118 10.07 -4.65 -4.83
N ARG A 119 9.49 -3.75 -4.01
CA ARG A 119 10.11 -3.32 -2.75
C ARG A 119 10.03 -4.39 -1.68
N GLU A 120 8.91 -5.10 -1.56
CA GLU A 120 8.72 -6.24 -0.65
C GLU A 120 9.69 -7.37 -1.00
N ILE A 121 9.87 -7.67 -2.28
CA ILE A 121 10.84 -8.69 -2.75
C ILE A 121 12.27 -8.27 -2.44
N VAL A 122 12.64 -7.01 -2.64
CA VAL A 122 13.98 -6.51 -2.27
C VAL A 122 14.17 -6.57 -0.76
N LEU A 123 13.16 -6.15 0.02
CA LEU A 123 13.20 -6.17 1.48
C LEU A 123 13.44 -7.58 2.00
N ILE A 124 12.66 -8.57 1.57
CA ILE A 124 12.78 -9.94 2.05
C ILE A 124 14.11 -10.56 1.62
N LYS A 125 14.59 -10.34 0.39
CA LYS A 125 15.92 -10.81 -0.07
C LYS A 125 17.04 -10.28 0.81
N LYS A 126 17.01 -9.02 1.18
CA LYS A 126 18.03 -8.40 2.03
C LYS A 126 17.94 -8.86 3.48
N LEU A 127 16.75 -9.11 4.02
CA LEU A 127 16.58 -9.71 5.35
C LEU A 127 17.13 -11.15 5.39
N LEU A 128 16.89 -11.96 4.35
CA LEU A 128 17.46 -13.30 4.23
C LEU A 128 19.00 -13.28 4.16
N ALA A 129 19.56 -12.32 3.43
CA ALA A 129 21.02 -12.14 3.35
C ALA A 129 21.65 -11.83 4.71
N ARG A 130 20.90 -11.25 5.64
CA ARG A 130 21.28 -11.03 7.04
C ARG A 130 21.03 -12.23 7.95
N ARG A 131 20.89 -13.43 7.37
CA ARG A 131 20.63 -14.70 8.05
C ARG A 131 19.29 -14.76 8.80
N ARG A 132 18.34 -13.85 8.48
CA ARG A 132 16.96 -13.99 8.96
C ARG A 132 16.35 -15.19 8.27
N ARG A 133 15.89 -16.16 9.04
CA ARG A 133 15.33 -17.42 8.55
C ARG A 133 13.83 -17.42 8.82
N ASN A 134 13.13 -18.33 8.15
CA ASN A 134 11.70 -18.55 8.41
C ASN A 134 10.83 -17.30 8.12
N LEU A 135 11.09 -16.65 6.99
CA LEU A 135 10.28 -15.54 6.47
C LEU A 135 9.19 -16.06 5.52
N ARG A 136 8.05 -15.38 5.47
CA ARG A 136 6.99 -15.58 4.49
C ARG A 136 6.62 -14.23 3.86
N LEU A 137 6.12 -14.25 2.63
CA LEU A 137 5.68 -13.06 1.91
C LEU A 137 4.18 -13.18 1.60
N LEU A 138 3.42 -12.22 2.08
CA LEU A 138 1.99 -12.10 1.83
C LEU A 138 1.74 -10.80 1.07
N LEU A 139 1.17 -10.93 -0.11
CA LEU A 139 0.92 -9.82 -1.02
C LEU A 139 -0.58 -9.61 -1.15
N LEU A 140 -1.05 -8.40 -0.90
CA LEU A 140 -2.45 -8.02 -1.07
C LEU A 140 -2.53 -6.84 -2.03
N ASP A 141 -3.32 -6.98 -3.06
CA ASP A 141 -3.63 -5.90 -4.00
C ASP A 141 -5.04 -6.05 -4.56
N ILE A 142 -5.61 -4.97 -5.04
CA ILE A 142 -6.92 -4.97 -5.70
C ILE A 142 -6.81 -5.25 -7.20
N SER A 143 -5.63 -5.05 -7.77
CA SER A 143 -5.36 -5.22 -9.20
C SER A 143 -4.85 -6.62 -9.50
N VAL A 144 -5.66 -7.44 -10.17
CA VAL A 144 -5.25 -8.77 -10.64
C VAL A 144 -4.00 -8.70 -11.52
N SER A 145 -3.89 -7.66 -12.33
CA SER A 145 -2.80 -7.45 -13.29
C SER A 145 -1.48 -7.13 -12.61
N LEU A 146 -1.51 -6.28 -11.58
CA LEU A 146 -0.32 -5.95 -10.77
C LEU A 146 0.08 -7.13 -9.90
N LEU A 147 -0.88 -7.76 -9.24
CA LEU A 147 -0.65 -8.93 -8.39
C LEU A 147 -0.11 -10.12 -9.20
N GLY A 148 -0.57 -10.31 -10.44
CA GLY A 148 -0.01 -11.31 -11.36
C GLY A 148 1.47 -11.06 -11.65
N SER A 149 1.85 -9.80 -11.84
CA SER A 149 3.27 -9.42 -12.02
C SER A 149 4.07 -9.64 -10.74
N ALA A 150 3.50 -9.35 -9.56
CA ALA A 150 4.13 -9.60 -8.27
C ALA A 150 4.40 -11.10 -8.05
N VAL A 151 3.41 -11.94 -8.38
CA VAL A 151 3.53 -13.41 -8.32
C VAL A 151 4.65 -13.89 -9.26
N GLN A 152 4.66 -13.43 -10.49
CA GLN A 152 5.71 -13.80 -11.46
C GLN A 152 7.10 -13.35 -10.98
N ALA A 153 7.24 -12.13 -10.46
CA ALA A 153 8.51 -11.62 -9.96
C ALA A 153 9.00 -12.34 -8.70
N SER A 154 8.09 -12.91 -7.92
CA SER A 154 8.42 -13.65 -6.70
C SER A 154 8.69 -15.14 -6.91
N ASP A 155 8.33 -15.72 -8.07
CA ASP A 155 8.41 -17.16 -8.31
C ASP A 155 9.84 -17.71 -8.20
N ASP A 156 10.78 -17.15 -8.97
CA ASP A 156 12.19 -17.58 -8.94
C ASP A 156 12.81 -17.40 -7.54
N PHE A 157 12.47 -16.30 -6.89
CA PHE A 157 12.93 -16.00 -5.54
C PHE A 157 12.33 -16.98 -4.52
N SER A 158 11.03 -17.26 -4.59
CA SER A 158 10.34 -18.21 -3.72
C SER A 158 10.98 -19.58 -3.78
N ARG A 159 11.22 -20.08 -5.00
CA ARG A 159 11.83 -21.42 -5.22
C ARG A 159 13.28 -21.45 -4.75
N SER A 160 14.09 -20.45 -5.12
CA SER A 160 15.54 -20.46 -4.81
C SER A 160 15.85 -20.30 -3.33
N HIS A 161 14.97 -19.64 -2.56
CA HIS A 161 15.18 -19.38 -1.13
C HIS A 161 14.22 -20.15 -0.21
N CYS A 162 13.34 -20.99 -0.78
CA CYS A 162 12.31 -21.72 -0.04
C CYS A 162 11.42 -20.78 0.83
N VAL A 163 11.07 -19.59 0.30
CA VAL A 163 10.20 -18.62 0.97
C VAL A 163 8.78 -18.82 0.50
N PRO A 164 7.84 -19.17 1.40
CA PRO A 164 6.42 -19.22 1.02
C PRO A 164 5.92 -17.83 0.60
N VAL A 165 5.22 -17.79 -0.55
CA VAL A 165 4.58 -16.57 -1.05
C VAL A 165 3.10 -16.84 -1.22
N MET A 166 2.26 -15.98 -0.65
CA MET A 166 0.81 -15.95 -0.84
C MET A 166 0.41 -14.62 -1.46
N ALA A 167 -0.40 -14.67 -2.50
CA ALA A 167 -0.95 -13.49 -3.14
C ALA A 167 -2.49 -13.50 -2.99
N LEU A 168 -3.04 -12.42 -2.45
CA LEU A 168 -4.46 -12.27 -2.17
C LEU A 168 -5.02 -11.10 -2.97
N LEU A 169 -5.97 -11.40 -3.87
CA LEU A 169 -6.72 -10.36 -4.58
C LEU A 169 -7.85 -9.87 -3.69
N GLY A 170 -7.77 -8.62 -3.24
CA GLY A 170 -8.74 -8.08 -2.30
C GLY A 170 -8.55 -6.61 -2.00
N ASN A 171 -9.55 -6.03 -1.36
CA ASN A 171 -9.51 -4.64 -0.91
C ASN A 171 -9.03 -4.57 0.55
N PHE A 172 -7.89 -3.94 0.81
CA PHE A 172 -7.32 -3.84 2.16
C PHE A 172 -8.21 -3.02 3.13
N HIS A 173 -9.20 -2.29 2.65
CA HIS A 173 -10.22 -1.69 3.53
C HIS A 173 -11.09 -2.75 4.23
N ASN A 174 -11.26 -3.92 3.61
CA ASN A 174 -12.05 -5.05 4.13
C ASN A 174 -11.19 -6.07 4.86
N LEU A 175 -9.95 -5.76 5.21
CA LEU A 175 -9.03 -6.64 5.94
C LEU A 175 -9.65 -7.38 7.13
N PRO A 176 -10.52 -6.78 7.97
CA PRO A 176 -11.14 -7.50 9.10
C PRO A 176 -11.91 -8.75 8.70
N GLU A 177 -12.44 -8.80 7.47
CA GLU A 177 -13.24 -9.93 6.99
C GLU A 177 -12.38 -11.15 6.66
N TYR A 178 -11.15 -10.93 6.25
CA TYR A 178 -10.22 -11.98 5.81
C TYR A 178 -8.82 -11.90 6.44
N ALA A 179 -8.66 -11.10 7.50
CA ALA A 179 -7.39 -11.02 8.21
C ALA A 179 -6.92 -12.37 8.75
N HIS A 180 -7.84 -13.29 9.06
CA HIS A 180 -7.54 -14.66 9.47
C HIS A 180 -6.71 -15.41 8.42
N LEU A 181 -6.81 -15.08 7.14
CA LEU A 181 -5.98 -15.63 6.06
C LEU A 181 -4.54 -15.12 6.14
N LEU A 182 -4.36 -13.91 6.67
CA LEU A 182 -3.06 -13.25 6.80
C LEU A 182 -2.38 -13.57 8.15
N THR A 183 -3.11 -14.12 9.11
CA THR A 183 -2.63 -14.26 10.49
C THR A 183 -2.26 -15.67 10.90
N GLY A 184 -2.44 -16.66 10.06
CA GLY A 184 -2.32 -18.13 10.25
C GLY A 184 -1.52 -18.68 11.45
N ASP A 185 -0.57 -17.91 11.98
CA ASP A 185 0.20 -18.23 13.18
C ASP A 185 0.36 -16.95 14.04
N TYR A 186 -0.31 -16.90 15.18
CA TYR A 186 -0.25 -15.77 16.12
C TYR A 186 1.12 -15.55 16.77
N GLN A 187 2.04 -16.49 16.64
CA GLN A 187 3.39 -16.37 17.20
C GLN A 187 4.37 -15.67 16.26
N ARG A 188 3.98 -15.46 15.00
CA ARG A 188 4.84 -14.79 14.01
C ARG A 188 4.63 -13.29 14.06
N ARG A 189 5.74 -12.55 14.13
CA ARG A 189 5.73 -11.09 13.99
C ARG A 189 5.41 -10.71 12.55
N ARG A 190 4.64 -9.65 12.36
CA ARG A 190 4.35 -9.13 11.02
C ARG A 190 5.06 -7.81 10.78
N ILE A 191 5.64 -7.70 9.59
CA ILE A 191 6.14 -6.46 9.00
C ILE A 191 5.13 -6.09 7.93
N ILE A 192 4.22 -5.18 8.26
CA ILE A 192 3.16 -4.72 7.39
C ILE A 192 3.70 -3.53 6.60
N THR A 193 3.69 -3.60 5.28
CA THR A 193 4.21 -2.54 4.41
C THR A 193 3.08 -1.90 3.60
N MET A 194 3.11 -0.58 3.47
CA MET A 194 2.33 0.20 2.53
C MET A 194 3.29 1.08 1.75
N PHE A 195 3.86 0.54 0.69
CA PHE A 195 4.80 1.24 -0.18
C PHE A 195 4.09 1.96 -1.34
N GLY A 196 4.79 2.87 -2.00
CA GLY A 196 4.29 3.58 -3.17
C GLY A 196 3.18 4.59 -2.84
N TYR A 197 3.25 5.18 -1.66
CA TYR A 197 2.31 6.22 -1.19
C TYR A 197 0.87 5.73 -0.95
N THR A 198 0.65 4.43 -0.86
CA THR A 198 -0.68 3.81 -0.67
C THR A 198 -1.44 4.41 0.52
N PHE A 199 -0.76 4.62 1.65
CA PHE A 199 -1.40 5.21 2.84
C PHE A 199 -1.84 6.66 2.62
N SER A 200 -1.14 7.43 1.78
CA SER A 200 -1.45 8.83 1.50
C SER A 200 -2.68 9.02 0.60
N ASN A 201 -3.14 7.97 -0.03
CA ASN A 201 -4.30 7.96 -0.90
C ASN A 201 -5.59 7.51 -0.18
N LEU A 202 -5.49 7.14 1.11
CA LEU A 202 -6.66 6.78 1.91
C LEU A 202 -7.55 8.01 2.15
N ASP A 203 -8.86 7.85 2.07
CA ASP A 203 -9.80 8.94 2.41
C ASP A 203 -9.65 9.36 3.87
N ASN A 204 -9.59 8.36 4.78
CA ASN A 204 -9.49 8.58 6.21
C ASN A 204 -8.53 7.56 6.84
N GLU A 205 -7.29 8.00 7.07
CA GLU A 205 -6.21 7.19 7.62
C GLU A 205 -6.51 6.70 9.04
N VAL A 206 -7.10 7.56 9.86
CA VAL A 206 -7.48 7.22 11.24
C VAL A 206 -8.55 6.14 11.26
N GLN A 207 -9.54 6.24 10.39
CA GLN A 207 -10.56 5.21 10.26
C GLN A 207 -9.97 3.89 9.75
N PHE A 208 -9.05 3.94 8.80
CA PHE A 208 -8.32 2.77 8.31
C PHE A 208 -7.56 2.09 9.45
N LEU A 209 -6.81 2.84 10.25
CA LEU A 209 -6.09 2.29 11.41
C LEU A 209 -7.03 1.63 12.43
N ARG A 210 -8.15 2.26 12.73
CA ARG A 210 -9.14 1.76 13.71
C ARG A 210 -9.91 0.54 13.24
N ARG A 211 -10.26 0.49 11.95
CA ARG A 211 -11.12 -0.57 11.40
C ARG A 211 -10.30 -1.65 10.71
N SER A 212 -9.54 -1.25 9.69
CA SER A 212 -8.86 -2.20 8.82
C SER A 212 -7.60 -2.79 9.46
N MET A 213 -6.91 -2.03 10.36
CA MET A 213 -5.68 -2.48 11.02
C MET A 213 -5.89 -3.04 12.44
N ARG A 214 -7.15 -3.21 12.90
CA ARG A 214 -7.44 -3.76 14.24
C ARG A 214 -6.97 -5.20 14.46
N TRP A 215 -6.67 -5.94 13.39
CA TRP A 215 -6.14 -7.29 13.43
C TRP A 215 -4.65 -7.36 13.78
N ALA A 216 -3.94 -6.23 13.72
CA ALA A 216 -2.53 -6.17 14.09
C ALA A 216 -2.33 -6.42 15.58
N ASN A 217 -1.34 -7.26 15.91
CA ASN A 217 -1.01 -7.64 17.29
C ASN A 217 0.06 -6.74 17.91
N GLU A 218 0.19 -6.77 19.22
CA GLU A 218 1.31 -6.14 19.93
C GLU A 218 2.64 -6.69 19.37
N GLY A 219 3.55 -5.80 19.02
CA GLY A 219 4.86 -6.14 18.45
C GLY A 219 4.91 -6.21 16.93
N ASP A 220 3.78 -6.14 16.22
CA ASP A 220 3.79 -5.99 14.77
C ASP A 220 4.41 -4.64 14.37
N ILE A 221 5.01 -4.62 13.19
CA ILE A 221 5.68 -3.44 12.64
C ILE A 221 4.89 -2.95 11.44
N LEU A 222 4.64 -1.64 11.36
CA LEU A 222 4.04 -0.99 10.19
C LEU A 222 5.08 -0.08 9.54
N VAL A 223 5.33 -0.28 8.27
CA VAL A 223 6.24 0.53 7.45
C VAL A 223 5.41 1.30 6.42
N LEU A 224 5.46 2.61 6.51
CA LEU A 224 4.76 3.51 5.60
C LEU A 224 5.76 4.23 4.71
N ASP A 225 5.51 4.22 3.41
CA ASP A 225 6.18 5.05 2.41
C ASP A 225 5.22 6.18 2.01
N LEU A 226 5.62 7.41 2.28
CA LEU A 226 4.75 8.59 2.30
C LEU A 226 5.36 9.77 1.55
N PRO A 227 4.57 10.65 0.95
CA PRO A 227 5.04 11.97 0.59
C PRO A 227 5.25 12.82 1.85
N ALA A 228 6.42 13.45 1.96
CA ALA A 228 6.72 14.36 3.06
C ALA A 228 6.05 15.72 2.87
N ALA A 229 5.60 16.32 3.97
CA ALA A 229 5.09 17.68 3.96
C ALA A 229 6.23 18.69 3.89
N ALA A 230 6.08 19.70 3.05
CA ALA A 230 6.97 20.86 3.06
C ALA A 230 6.71 21.75 4.28
N THR A 231 7.77 22.23 4.88
CA THR A 231 7.73 23.03 6.11
C THR A 231 7.39 24.49 5.85
N ASP A 232 7.74 25.00 4.68
CA ASP A 232 7.52 26.41 4.33
C ASP A 232 6.60 26.57 3.10
N SER A 233 6.19 27.83 2.84
CA SER A 233 5.27 28.15 1.76
C SER A 233 5.92 28.08 0.36
N ALA A 234 7.23 28.32 0.26
CA ALA A 234 7.94 28.25 -1.01
C ALA A 234 8.07 26.80 -1.48
N ASP A 235 8.42 25.90 -0.56
CA ASP A 235 8.49 24.47 -0.83
C ASP A 235 7.10 23.90 -1.18
N ARG A 236 6.03 24.35 -0.52
CA ARG A 236 4.65 23.97 -0.86
C ARG A 236 4.26 24.41 -2.27
N ALA A 237 4.64 25.64 -2.65
CA ALA A 237 4.39 26.15 -4.00
C ALA A 237 5.17 25.35 -5.06
N GLU A 238 6.40 24.94 -4.76
CA GLU A 238 7.21 24.09 -5.64
C GLU A 238 6.61 22.69 -5.80
N ILE A 239 6.14 22.08 -4.70
CA ILE A 239 5.44 20.80 -4.75
C ILE A 239 4.21 20.92 -5.66
N LEU A 240 3.37 21.93 -5.45
CA LEU A 240 2.19 22.15 -6.27
C LEU A 240 2.55 22.38 -7.75
N ARG A 241 3.61 23.15 -8.02
CA ARG A 241 4.11 23.38 -9.38
C ARG A 241 4.53 22.07 -10.04
N ARG A 242 5.23 21.21 -9.30
CA ARG A 242 5.67 19.90 -9.75
C ARG A 242 4.46 18.99 -10.05
N ASP A 243 3.52 18.88 -9.12
CA ASP A 243 2.32 18.05 -9.30
C ASP A 243 1.46 18.55 -10.48
N LYS A 244 1.32 19.87 -10.64
CA LYS A 244 0.70 20.45 -11.84
C LYS A 244 1.44 20.10 -13.14
N SER A 245 2.75 19.95 -13.10
CA SER A 245 3.53 19.58 -14.29
C SER A 245 3.27 18.14 -14.74
N PHE A 246 2.99 17.22 -13.81
CA PHE A 246 2.67 15.83 -14.12
C PHE A 246 1.29 15.69 -14.77
N SER A 247 0.33 16.54 -14.39
CA SER A 247 -1.04 16.46 -14.87
C SER A 247 -1.30 17.28 -16.16
N LYS A 248 -0.38 18.18 -16.54
CA LYS A 248 -0.56 19.03 -17.71
C LYS A 248 -0.58 18.24 -19.02
N ARG A 249 -1.63 18.50 -19.82
CA ARG A 249 -1.74 18.05 -21.20
C ARG A 249 -0.63 18.71 -22.02
N ARG A 250 0.27 17.93 -22.63
CA ARG A 250 1.26 18.42 -23.59
C ARG A 250 0.82 18.08 -25.00
N GLY A 251 0.66 19.11 -25.85
CA GLY A 251 0.52 18.94 -27.29
C GLY A 251 -0.82 18.41 -27.81
N GLY A 252 -1.91 18.61 -27.11
CA GLY A 252 -3.26 18.27 -27.66
C GLY A 252 -3.62 16.79 -27.60
N GLU A 253 -2.71 15.88 -27.30
CA GLU A 253 -2.93 14.45 -27.23
C GLU A 253 -2.78 13.92 -25.78
N TRP A 254 -3.49 12.84 -25.50
CA TRP A 254 -3.55 12.14 -24.19
C TRP A 254 -2.26 11.35 -23.91
N HIS A 255 -1.07 11.96 -24.12
CA HIS A 255 0.21 11.26 -24.14
C HIS A 255 0.92 11.14 -22.79
N ASN A 256 0.55 11.98 -21.81
CA ASN A 256 1.17 11.91 -20.49
C ASN A 256 0.62 10.71 -19.70
N ALA A 257 1.49 9.81 -19.24
CA ALA A 257 1.08 8.63 -18.47
C ALA A 257 0.34 9.01 -17.18
N ALA A 258 0.72 10.09 -16.51
CA ALA A 258 0.03 10.59 -15.32
C ALA A 258 -1.41 11.02 -15.64
N PHE A 259 -1.60 11.77 -16.72
CA PHE A 259 -2.94 12.18 -17.17
C PHE A 259 -3.79 10.96 -17.50
N ARG A 260 -3.26 10.00 -18.26
CA ARG A 260 -3.99 8.78 -18.61
C ARG A 260 -4.38 7.97 -17.38
N PHE A 261 -3.44 7.79 -16.45
CA PHE A 261 -3.69 7.07 -15.20
C PHE A 261 -4.75 7.74 -14.34
N LEU A 262 -4.62 9.05 -14.09
CA LEU A 262 -5.56 9.79 -13.26
C LEU A 262 -6.98 9.83 -13.85
N THR A 263 -7.09 10.02 -15.17
CA THR A 263 -8.39 10.11 -15.86
C THR A 263 -8.93 8.77 -16.35
N GLY A 264 -8.18 7.69 -16.16
CA GLY A 264 -8.53 6.35 -16.65
C GLY A 264 -9.96 5.92 -16.31
N PRO A 265 -10.39 5.97 -15.04
CA PRO A 265 -11.77 5.62 -14.67
C PRO A 265 -12.84 6.41 -15.42
N LEU A 266 -12.63 7.73 -15.63
CA LEU A 266 -13.55 8.59 -16.38
C LEU A 266 -13.58 8.19 -17.86
N ARG A 267 -12.40 8.07 -18.48
CA ARG A 267 -12.25 7.78 -19.90
C ARG A 267 -12.82 6.44 -20.33
N ARG A 268 -12.80 5.45 -19.45
CA ARG A 268 -13.28 4.10 -19.73
C ARG A 268 -14.77 3.92 -19.47
N ASN A 269 -15.36 4.81 -18.65
CA ASN A 269 -16.74 4.60 -18.15
C ASN A 269 -17.70 5.76 -18.48
N LEU A 270 -17.23 6.85 -19.07
CA LEU A 270 -18.08 7.92 -19.58
C LEU A 270 -18.10 7.91 -21.11
N ASP A 271 -19.28 7.90 -21.67
CA ASP A 271 -19.47 7.96 -23.12
C ASP A 271 -19.31 9.38 -23.66
N ARG A 272 -18.86 9.48 -24.91
CA ARG A 272 -18.87 10.72 -25.70
C ARG A 272 -18.19 11.91 -25.01
N ILE A 273 -17.03 11.65 -24.40
CA ILE A 273 -16.22 12.73 -23.84
C ILE A 273 -15.71 13.62 -24.99
N ARG A 274 -15.95 14.93 -24.87
CA ARG A 274 -15.38 15.93 -25.78
C ARG A 274 -14.03 16.41 -25.30
N ASP A 275 -13.90 16.70 -24.00
CA ASP A 275 -12.65 17.15 -23.36
C ASP A 275 -12.59 16.79 -21.88
N ILE A 276 -11.36 16.67 -21.33
CA ILE A 276 -11.09 16.60 -19.90
C ILE A 276 -10.01 17.61 -19.56
N ASN A 277 -10.32 18.50 -18.65
CA ASN A 277 -9.36 19.42 -18.06
C ASN A 277 -9.05 19.00 -16.62
N ILE A 278 -7.75 18.94 -16.24
CA ILE A 278 -7.31 18.61 -14.89
C ILE A 278 -6.87 19.89 -14.18
N GLU A 279 -7.37 20.06 -12.97
CA GLU A 279 -6.94 21.09 -12.03
C GLU A 279 -6.34 20.46 -10.80
N THR A 280 -5.30 21.12 -10.27
CA THR A 280 -4.58 20.64 -9.08
C THR A 280 -4.43 21.80 -8.10
N GLU A 281 -4.85 21.58 -6.85
CA GLU A 281 -4.79 22.59 -5.80
C GLU A 281 -4.38 22.00 -4.45
N LEU A 282 -3.98 22.87 -3.52
CA LEU A 282 -3.69 22.48 -2.14
C LEU A 282 -4.99 22.47 -1.35
N ASP A 283 -5.25 21.34 -0.69
CA ASP A 283 -6.36 21.17 0.22
C ASP A 283 -5.86 20.82 1.63
N GLN A 284 -6.29 21.58 2.62
CA GLN A 284 -6.01 21.35 4.03
C GLN A 284 -7.23 20.82 4.79
N THR A 285 -8.39 20.84 4.16
CA THR A 285 -9.66 20.55 4.82
C THR A 285 -10.01 19.06 4.82
N SER A 286 -9.57 18.34 3.79
CA SER A 286 -9.80 16.89 3.66
C SER A 286 -8.83 16.02 4.46
N CYS A 287 -7.83 16.63 5.13
CA CYS A 287 -6.82 15.88 5.87
C CYS A 287 -7.23 15.68 7.33
N VAL A 288 -7.31 14.42 7.75
CA VAL A 288 -7.69 14.06 9.14
C VAL A 288 -6.50 14.07 10.10
N ILE A 289 -5.26 13.95 9.60
CA ILE A 289 -4.06 14.02 10.42
C ILE A 289 -3.65 15.49 10.58
N PRO A 290 -3.55 16.03 11.80
CA PRO A 290 -3.19 17.42 12.02
C PRO A 290 -1.85 17.80 11.37
N GLY A 291 -1.80 18.96 10.73
CA GLY A 291 -0.59 19.47 10.07
C GLY A 291 -0.26 18.84 8.71
N SER A 292 -1.04 17.85 8.27
CA SER A 292 -0.96 17.36 6.90
C SER A 292 -1.73 18.29 5.95
N TYR A 293 -1.42 18.18 4.66
CA TYR A 293 -2.19 18.80 3.58
C TYR A 293 -2.22 17.84 2.38
N ALA A 294 -3.21 17.98 1.53
CA ALA A 294 -3.31 17.21 0.30
C ALA A 294 -3.02 18.08 -0.92
N VAL A 295 -2.46 17.47 -1.95
CA VAL A 295 -2.58 17.95 -3.31
C VAL A 295 -3.80 17.25 -3.90
N MET A 296 -4.89 17.98 -4.04
CA MET A 296 -6.13 17.51 -4.62
C MET A 296 -6.07 17.68 -6.13
N THR A 297 -6.47 16.65 -6.85
CA THR A 297 -6.60 16.69 -8.32
C THR A 297 -8.06 16.48 -8.69
N SER A 298 -8.61 17.41 -9.46
CA SER A 298 -9.95 17.34 -10.00
C SER A 298 -9.97 17.33 -11.52
N ALA A 299 -11.04 16.80 -12.09
CA ALA A 299 -11.26 16.73 -13.52
C ALA A 299 -12.60 17.41 -13.89
N LEU A 300 -12.53 18.38 -14.77
CA LEU A 300 -13.70 18.93 -15.46
C LEU A 300 -13.86 18.18 -16.78
N VAL A 301 -14.95 17.45 -16.92
CA VAL A 301 -15.25 16.63 -18.11
C VAL A 301 -16.35 17.30 -18.91
N GLU A 302 -16.08 17.60 -20.17
CA GLU A 302 -17.08 18.08 -21.12
C GLU A 302 -17.55 16.93 -22.01
N LEU A 303 -18.86 16.70 -22.05
CA LEU A 303 -19.47 15.71 -22.91
C LEU A 303 -19.89 16.33 -24.25
N GLN A 304 -20.03 15.50 -25.29
CA GLN A 304 -20.50 15.96 -26.62
C GLN A 304 -21.94 16.51 -26.57
N SER A 305 -22.72 16.14 -25.54
CA SER A 305 -24.05 16.70 -25.29
C SER A 305 -24.02 18.16 -24.87
N GLY A 306 -22.85 18.72 -24.51
CA GLY A 306 -22.70 20.03 -23.88
C GLY A 306 -22.83 20.00 -22.35
N GLU A 307 -23.09 18.86 -21.75
CA GLU A 307 -23.07 18.66 -20.31
C GLU A 307 -21.64 18.72 -19.76
N SER A 308 -21.46 19.36 -18.61
CA SER A 308 -20.19 19.38 -17.88
C SER A 308 -20.31 18.63 -16.56
N LYS A 309 -19.29 17.82 -16.23
CA LYS A 309 -19.20 17.07 -14.97
C LYS A 309 -17.89 17.40 -14.27
N HIS A 310 -17.92 17.49 -12.96
CA HIS A 310 -16.74 17.80 -12.15
C HIS A 310 -16.50 16.72 -11.10
N PHE A 311 -15.34 16.07 -11.15
CA PHE A 311 -14.96 14.99 -10.25
C PHE A 311 -13.62 15.26 -9.57
N VAL A 312 -13.54 15.00 -8.27
CA VAL A 312 -12.24 14.82 -7.61
C VAL A 312 -11.74 13.43 -7.97
N ILE A 313 -10.55 13.36 -8.54
CA ILE A 313 -9.96 12.11 -9.07
C ILE A 313 -8.71 11.66 -8.33
N GLY A 314 -8.32 12.35 -7.27
CA GLY A 314 -7.21 11.91 -6.43
C GLY A 314 -6.82 12.91 -5.38
N TYR A 315 -6.27 12.36 -4.31
CA TYR A 315 -5.59 13.09 -3.25
C TYR A 315 -4.17 12.54 -3.11
N SER A 316 -3.19 13.40 -2.95
CA SER A 316 -1.83 13.05 -2.54
C SER A 316 -1.53 13.76 -1.23
N LYS A 317 -1.83 13.10 -0.11
CA LYS A 317 -1.62 13.68 1.22
C LYS A 317 -0.14 13.66 1.60
N ARG A 318 0.29 14.70 2.30
CA ARG A 318 1.67 14.91 2.70
C ARG A 318 1.76 15.09 4.20
N TYR A 319 2.77 14.50 4.81
CA TYR A 319 2.85 14.35 6.25
C TYR A 319 4.11 14.94 6.83
N GLU A 320 3.95 15.68 7.93
CA GLU A 320 5.02 16.03 8.85
C GLU A 320 5.21 14.87 9.82
N LEU A 321 6.44 14.32 9.92
CA LEU A 321 6.72 13.12 10.70
C LEU A 321 6.28 13.22 12.17
N THR A 322 6.51 14.34 12.82
CA THR A 322 6.17 14.53 14.25
C THR A 322 4.66 14.54 14.49
N LYS A 323 3.89 15.15 13.59
CA LYS A 323 2.42 15.19 13.65
C LYS A 323 1.81 13.84 13.33
N LEU A 324 2.34 13.19 12.29
CA LEU A 324 1.97 11.82 11.95
C LEU A 324 2.22 10.89 13.14
N ALA A 325 3.43 10.95 13.75
CA ALA A 325 3.79 10.11 14.88
C ALA A 325 2.82 10.29 16.06
N SER A 326 2.47 11.53 16.41
CA SER A 326 1.51 11.82 17.49
C SER A 326 0.11 11.22 17.19
N CYS A 327 -0.36 11.34 15.95
CA CYS A 327 -1.62 10.75 15.53
C CYS A 327 -1.56 9.22 15.56
N MET A 328 -0.51 8.62 15.02
CA MET A 328 -0.30 7.17 15.01
C MET A 328 -0.22 6.59 16.43
N GLU A 329 0.43 7.30 17.37
CA GLU A 329 0.54 6.87 18.74
C GLU A 329 -0.84 6.82 19.44
N SER A 330 -1.73 7.77 19.16
CA SER A 330 -3.12 7.73 19.65
C SER A 330 -3.91 6.52 19.14
N GLU A 331 -3.52 5.97 18.00
CA GLU A 331 -4.11 4.77 17.40
C GLU A 331 -3.34 3.48 17.75
N GLY A 332 -2.38 3.55 18.69
CA GLY A 332 -1.62 2.42 19.19
C GLY A 332 -0.42 2.01 18.32
N TRP A 333 0.12 2.94 17.53
CA TRP A 333 1.30 2.74 16.70
C TRP A 333 2.40 3.72 17.10
N LYS A 334 3.42 3.26 17.80
CA LYS A 334 4.52 4.10 18.27
C LYS A 334 5.64 4.17 17.24
N LEU A 335 6.09 5.38 16.92
CA LEU A 335 7.20 5.60 16.00
C LEU A 335 8.50 4.97 16.54
N ILE A 336 9.17 4.21 15.70
CA ILE A 336 10.52 3.69 15.93
C ILE A 336 11.54 4.57 15.24
N ASN A 337 11.33 4.85 13.94
CA ASN A 337 12.24 5.67 13.15
C ASN A 337 11.52 6.30 11.94
N GLY A 338 12.15 7.33 11.34
CA GLY A 338 11.70 7.95 10.11
C GLY A 338 12.87 8.47 9.29
N TYR A 339 12.77 8.30 7.96
CA TYR A 339 13.82 8.64 7.01
C TYR A 339 13.25 9.48 5.87
N HIS A 340 13.72 10.70 5.72
CA HIS A 340 13.43 11.49 4.53
C HIS A 340 14.30 11.03 3.36
N TYR A 341 13.77 11.08 2.14
CA TYR A 341 14.49 10.67 0.96
C TYR A 341 14.03 11.43 -0.29
N GLY A 342 14.79 11.27 -1.38
CA GLY A 342 14.53 11.90 -2.66
C GLY A 342 14.94 13.37 -2.71
N PRO A 343 14.88 13.99 -3.90
CA PRO A 343 15.21 15.39 -4.10
C PRO A 343 14.32 16.30 -3.24
N GLY A 344 14.94 17.20 -2.45
CA GLY A 344 14.21 18.09 -1.54
C GLY A 344 13.46 17.40 -0.41
N ASN A 345 13.89 16.20 0.01
CA ASN A 345 13.24 15.41 1.05
C ASN A 345 11.75 15.13 0.77
N PHE A 346 11.43 14.89 -0.51
CA PHE A 346 10.05 14.70 -0.96
C PHE A 346 9.38 13.46 -0.39
N GLY A 347 10.13 12.40 -0.13
CA GLY A 347 9.65 11.14 0.43
C GLY A 347 9.97 11.00 1.91
N LEU A 348 9.19 10.21 2.60
CA LEU A 348 9.32 9.86 4.00
C LEU A 348 9.01 8.37 4.20
N VAL A 349 9.96 7.61 4.71
CA VAL A 349 9.69 6.27 5.25
C VAL A 349 9.53 6.38 6.76
N ALA A 350 8.40 5.94 7.28
CA ALA A 350 8.13 5.91 8.72
C ALA A 350 7.88 4.48 9.19
N VAL A 351 8.56 4.08 10.27
CA VAL A 351 8.51 2.75 10.87
C VAL A 351 7.87 2.83 12.24
N PHE A 352 6.79 2.12 12.42
CA PHE A 352 6.04 2.08 13.67
C PHE A 352 5.98 0.65 14.22
N HIS A 353 5.84 0.51 15.53
CA HIS A 353 5.47 -0.75 16.15
C HIS A 353 4.11 -0.65 16.83
N ARG A 354 3.36 -1.76 16.78
CA ARG A 354 2.07 -1.87 17.48
C ARG A 354 2.32 -2.00 18.96
N HIS A 355 1.68 -1.16 19.77
CA HIS A 355 1.63 -1.31 21.22
C HIS A 355 0.17 -1.24 21.68
N ASP A 356 -0.17 -1.95 22.74
CA ASP A 356 -1.50 -1.83 23.32
C ASP A 356 -1.51 -0.60 24.26
N PRO A 357 -2.20 0.50 23.93
CA PRO A 357 -2.27 1.67 24.79
C PRO A 357 -3.07 1.41 26.07
N ARG A 358 -3.77 0.26 26.15
CA ARG A 358 -4.53 -0.08 27.36
C ARG A 358 -3.58 -0.46 28.48
N PRO A 359 -3.72 0.13 29.70
CA PRO A 359 -2.94 -0.31 30.84
C PRO A 359 -3.22 -1.81 31.05
N LYS A 360 -2.17 -2.65 31.08
CA LYS A 360 -2.28 -4.07 31.43
C LYS A 360 -3.08 -4.14 32.70
N ARG A 361 -4.35 -4.57 32.61
CA ARG A 361 -5.21 -4.78 33.80
C ARG A 361 -4.40 -5.65 34.73
N GLY A 362 -3.93 -5.07 35.86
CA GLY A 362 -3.07 -5.73 36.81
C GLY A 362 -3.65 -7.11 37.12
N ARG A 363 -2.86 -8.16 36.86
CA ARG A 363 -3.21 -9.50 37.30
C ARG A 363 -3.53 -9.36 38.78
N LYS A 364 -4.81 -9.47 39.17
CA LYS A 364 -5.16 -9.55 40.59
C LYS A 364 -4.28 -10.64 41.20
N PRO A 365 -3.52 -10.35 42.27
CA PRO A 365 -2.73 -11.38 42.91
C PRO A 365 -3.67 -12.55 43.22
N LYS A 366 -3.28 -13.77 42.82
CA LYS A 366 -4.00 -14.98 43.23
C LYS A 366 -4.08 -14.91 44.76
N LYS A 367 -5.26 -14.72 45.30
CA LYS A 367 -5.51 -14.93 46.73
C LYS A 367 -5.11 -16.39 46.98
N ASN A 368 -4.01 -16.60 47.68
CA ASN A 368 -3.69 -17.88 48.23
C ASN A 368 -4.89 -18.28 49.09
N ALA A 369 -5.58 -19.35 48.64
CA ALA A 369 -6.56 -19.98 49.48
C ALA A 369 -5.86 -20.68 50.65
N PRO A 370 -6.44 -20.70 51.84
CA PRO A 370 -5.86 -21.29 53.06
C PRO A 370 -5.71 -22.80 52.94
#